data_ce96b2867c24fa911012397a8e578c66
#
_entry.id   ce96b2867c24fa911012397a8e578c66
#
_cell.length_a   1.000
_cell.length_b   1.000
_cell.length_c   1.000
_cell.angle_alpha   90.00
_cell.angle_beta   90.00
_cell.angle_gamma   90.00
#
_symmetry.space_group_name_H-M   'P 1'
#
loop_
_entity.id
_entity.type
_entity.pdbx_description
1 polymer ?
#
loop_
_entity_poly.entity_id
_entity_poly.type
_entity_poly.pdbx_seq_one_letter_code
_entity_poly.pdbx_strand_id
1 'polypeptide(L)'
;MLDKIISAAGMTKEDTVLEVGPGIGTMTQRLSQAAGQVIAVEIDTNLIPILKDTLQDCENVTVINEDILKIDIKKMAEEKGGGRPVKVVANLPYYITTPIIMGLFESGAPIDNITVMVQKEVADRMQVGPGSKDYGALCWRFSIMPSHTSWQMCRRTVSFRVRMWAQRSSV
;
A
#
# COMPACT_ATOMS: atom_id res chain seq x y z
N MET A 1 -17.30 3.98 1.12
CA MET A 1 -16.17 3.18 1.66
C MET A 1 -14.86 3.60 1.01
N LEU A 2 -14.79 3.67 -0.33
CA LEU A 2 -13.59 4.11 -1.07
C LEU A 2 -13.11 5.51 -0.66
N ASP A 3 -14.01 6.48 -0.49
CA ASP A 3 -13.64 7.84 -0.09
C ASP A 3 -12.93 7.90 1.27
N LYS A 4 -13.23 6.95 2.16
CA LYS A 4 -12.54 6.84 3.46
C LYS A 4 -11.10 6.35 3.31
N ILE A 5 -10.82 5.43 2.37
CA ILE A 5 -9.47 4.95 2.08
C ILE A 5 -8.65 6.09 1.51
N ILE A 6 -9.19 6.79 0.53
CA ILE A 6 -8.52 7.91 -0.13
C ILE A 6 -8.22 9.03 0.88
N SER A 7 -9.20 9.36 1.73
CA SER A 7 -9.01 10.34 2.80
C SER A 7 -7.96 9.90 3.83
N ALA A 8 -7.96 8.61 4.21
CA ALA A 8 -6.98 8.07 5.16
C ALA A 8 -5.55 8.07 4.59
N ALA A 9 -5.41 7.81 3.29
CA ALA A 9 -4.12 7.83 2.61
C ALA A 9 -3.54 9.25 2.47
N GLY A 10 -4.35 10.30 2.62
CA GLY A 10 -3.91 11.69 2.61
C GLY A 10 -3.13 12.05 1.35
N MET A 11 -3.68 11.68 0.18
CA MET A 11 -3.02 11.86 -1.12
C MET A 11 -3.19 13.27 -1.65
N THR A 12 -2.22 13.70 -2.43
CA THR A 12 -2.21 14.95 -3.18
C THR A 12 -1.82 14.71 -4.64
N LYS A 13 -2.01 15.70 -5.50
CA LYS A 13 -1.59 15.64 -6.91
C LYS A 13 -0.06 15.56 -7.11
N GLU A 14 0.69 15.64 -6.06
CA GLU A 14 2.15 15.48 -6.10
C GLU A 14 2.61 14.05 -5.77
N ASP A 15 1.69 13.22 -5.27
CA ASP A 15 2.01 11.87 -4.80
C ASP A 15 1.98 10.84 -5.93
N THR A 16 2.91 9.89 -5.86
CA THR A 16 2.84 8.62 -6.58
C THR A 16 2.26 7.56 -5.68
N VAL A 17 1.22 6.87 -6.15
CA VAL A 17 0.51 5.83 -5.42
C VAL A 17 0.75 4.48 -6.06
N LEU A 18 1.18 3.51 -5.26
CA LEU A 18 1.19 2.09 -5.62
C LEU A 18 -0.10 1.44 -5.13
N GLU A 19 -0.93 0.98 -6.05
CA GLU A 19 -2.11 0.19 -5.75
C GLU A 19 -1.82 -1.29 -5.95
N VAL A 20 -2.11 -2.10 -4.94
CA VAL A 20 -1.95 -3.55 -5.01
C VAL A 20 -3.31 -4.21 -5.12
N GLY A 21 -3.53 -4.94 -6.23
CA GLY A 21 -4.79 -5.62 -6.52
C GLY A 21 -5.92 -4.67 -6.91
N PRO A 22 -5.82 -3.94 -8.03
CA PRO A 22 -6.86 -3.01 -8.50
C PRO A 22 -8.19 -3.70 -8.82
N GLY A 23 -8.16 -5.01 -9.09
CA GLY A 23 -9.34 -5.76 -9.50
C GLY A 23 -9.91 -5.21 -10.81
N ILE A 24 -11.16 -4.75 -10.80
CA ILE A 24 -11.80 -4.12 -11.96
C ILE A 24 -11.52 -2.61 -12.09
N GLY A 25 -10.67 -2.03 -11.24
CA GLY A 25 -10.22 -0.65 -11.36
C GLY A 25 -11.09 0.42 -10.66
N THR A 26 -12.09 0.02 -9.88
CA THR A 26 -13.00 0.98 -9.23
C THR A 26 -12.28 1.91 -8.24
N MET A 27 -11.33 1.37 -7.47
CA MET A 27 -10.52 2.18 -6.56
C MET A 27 -9.47 2.97 -7.34
N THR A 28 -8.87 2.36 -8.37
CA THR A 28 -7.88 2.97 -9.24
C THR A 28 -8.37 4.29 -9.87
N GLN A 29 -9.62 4.33 -10.36
CA GLN A 29 -10.24 5.55 -10.89
C GLN A 29 -10.28 6.67 -9.85
N ARG A 30 -10.60 6.35 -8.60
CA ARG A 30 -10.61 7.34 -7.51
C ARG A 30 -9.21 7.79 -7.13
N LEU A 31 -8.25 6.85 -7.12
CA LEU A 31 -6.84 7.16 -6.88
C LEU A 31 -6.30 8.10 -7.97
N SER A 32 -6.64 7.86 -9.23
CA SER A 32 -6.20 8.70 -10.36
C SER A 32 -6.71 10.14 -10.24
N GLN A 33 -7.92 10.33 -9.70
CA GLN A 33 -8.46 11.66 -9.43
C GLN A 33 -7.76 12.38 -8.27
N ALA A 34 -7.22 11.65 -7.29
CA ALA A 34 -6.64 12.21 -6.07
C ALA A 34 -5.11 12.36 -6.14
N ALA A 35 -4.43 11.45 -6.82
CA ALA A 35 -2.97 11.38 -6.93
C ALA A 35 -2.44 12.01 -8.22
N GLY A 36 -1.13 12.29 -8.27
CA GLY A 36 -0.43 12.71 -9.47
C GLY A 36 -0.15 11.53 -10.41
N GLN A 37 0.23 10.39 -9.84
CA GLN A 37 0.47 9.16 -10.58
C GLN A 37 -0.02 7.95 -9.81
N VAL A 38 -0.56 6.96 -10.51
CA VAL A 38 -0.96 5.68 -9.93
C VAL A 38 -0.28 4.55 -10.68
N ILE A 39 0.34 3.65 -9.93
CA ILE A 39 0.91 2.40 -10.43
C ILE A 39 0.06 1.28 -9.86
N ALA A 40 -0.70 0.59 -10.69
CA ALA A 40 -1.60 -0.48 -10.30
C ALA A 40 -0.98 -1.84 -10.66
N VAL A 41 -0.74 -2.69 -9.67
CA VAL A 41 -0.15 -4.02 -9.86
C VAL A 41 -1.23 -5.09 -9.71
N GLU A 42 -1.48 -5.84 -10.79
CA GLU A 42 -2.49 -6.89 -10.86
C GLU A 42 -1.86 -8.22 -11.30
N ILE A 43 -2.11 -9.26 -10.51
CA ILE A 43 -1.60 -10.61 -10.80
C ILE A 43 -2.49 -11.36 -11.79
N ASP A 44 -3.80 -11.09 -11.79
CA ASP A 44 -4.75 -11.81 -12.65
C ASP A 44 -4.74 -11.21 -14.08
N THR A 45 -4.16 -11.96 -15.00
CA THR A 45 -4.10 -11.59 -16.42
C THR A 45 -5.49 -11.39 -17.06
N ASN A 46 -6.53 -12.06 -16.55
CA ASN A 46 -7.89 -11.93 -17.08
C ASN A 46 -8.50 -10.55 -16.75
N LEU A 47 -8.01 -9.87 -15.72
CA LEU A 47 -8.47 -8.52 -15.37
C LEU A 47 -7.80 -7.41 -16.18
N ILE A 48 -6.68 -7.69 -16.84
CA ILE A 48 -5.95 -6.67 -17.61
C ILE A 48 -6.77 -6.05 -18.74
N PRO A 49 -7.53 -6.81 -19.56
CA PRO A 49 -8.41 -6.21 -20.56
C PRO A 49 -9.50 -5.33 -19.93
N ILE A 50 -10.08 -5.77 -18.81
CA ILE A 50 -11.10 -5.02 -18.08
C ILE A 50 -10.53 -3.71 -17.54
N LEU A 51 -9.31 -3.76 -16.95
CA LEU A 51 -8.62 -2.57 -16.46
C LEU A 51 -8.31 -1.57 -17.58
N LYS A 52 -7.92 -2.04 -18.77
CA LYS A 52 -7.69 -1.16 -19.92
C LYS A 52 -8.95 -0.42 -20.33
N ASP A 53 -10.09 -1.08 -20.31
CA ASP A 53 -11.39 -0.46 -20.63
C ASP A 53 -11.84 0.50 -19.52
N THR A 54 -11.80 0.03 -18.27
CA THR A 54 -12.25 0.80 -17.10
C THR A 54 -11.41 2.06 -16.87
N LEU A 55 -10.12 2.03 -17.19
CA LEU A 55 -9.16 3.10 -16.93
C LEU A 55 -8.78 3.91 -18.19
N GLN A 56 -9.50 3.77 -19.30
CA GLN A 56 -9.20 4.44 -20.55
C GLN A 56 -9.06 5.97 -20.43
N ASP A 57 -9.84 6.58 -19.53
CA ASP A 57 -9.84 8.02 -19.27
C ASP A 57 -8.86 8.44 -18.15
N CYS A 58 -8.06 7.51 -17.64
CA CYS A 58 -7.13 7.75 -16.54
C CYS A 58 -5.69 7.83 -17.05
N GLU A 59 -5.29 8.98 -17.60
CA GLU A 59 -3.97 9.17 -18.25
C GLU A 59 -2.78 9.00 -17.29
N ASN A 60 -2.98 9.20 -15.98
CA ASN A 60 -1.95 9.11 -14.97
C ASN A 60 -1.85 7.72 -14.30
N VAL A 61 -2.48 6.69 -14.89
CA VAL A 61 -2.45 5.32 -14.38
C VAL A 61 -1.56 4.43 -15.25
N THR A 62 -0.67 3.68 -14.59
CA THR A 62 0.12 2.63 -15.21
C THR A 62 -0.28 1.29 -14.61
N VAL A 63 -0.77 0.36 -15.43
CA VAL A 63 -1.09 -1.02 -14.99
C VAL A 63 0.09 -1.93 -15.29
N ILE A 64 0.51 -2.69 -14.28
CA ILE A 64 1.57 -3.71 -14.37
C ILE A 64 0.92 -5.07 -14.07
N ASN A 65 1.04 -6.02 -15.02
CA ASN A 65 0.57 -7.37 -14.81
C ASN A 65 1.72 -8.24 -14.26
N GLU A 66 1.82 -8.31 -12.95
CA GLU A 66 2.85 -9.05 -12.25
C GLU A 66 2.40 -9.38 -10.82
N ASP A 67 3.07 -10.34 -10.20
CA ASP A 67 2.95 -10.63 -8.77
C ASP A 67 3.70 -9.56 -7.97
N ILE A 68 3.02 -8.83 -7.10
CA ILE A 68 3.62 -7.79 -6.26
C ILE A 68 4.78 -8.30 -5.41
N LEU A 69 4.76 -9.56 -5.02
CA LEU A 69 5.83 -10.19 -4.24
C LEU A 69 7.11 -10.46 -5.06
N LYS A 70 7.04 -10.35 -6.39
CA LYS A 70 8.19 -10.51 -7.30
C LYS A 70 8.74 -9.18 -7.80
N ILE A 71 8.00 -8.09 -7.61
CA ILE A 71 8.43 -6.76 -8.05
C ILE A 71 9.50 -6.22 -7.08
N ASP A 72 10.57 -5.69 -7.63
CA ASP A 72 11.49 -4.84 -6.89
C ASP A 72 10.82 -3.48 -6.61
N ILE A 73 10.13 -3.42 -5.46
CA ILE A 73 9.34 -2.26 -5.05
C ILE A 73 10.24 -1.04 -4.84
N LYS A 74 11.50 -1.26 -4.37
CA LYS A 74 12.45 -0.18 -4.16
C LYS A 74 12.83 0.47 -5.49
N LYS A 75 13.24 -0.34 -6.46
CA LYS A 75 13.58 0.14 -7.80
C LYS A 75 12.39 0.84 -8.48
N MET A 76 11.22 0.25 -8.40
CA MET A 76 10.00 0.83 -8.95
C MET A 76 9.66 2.19 -8.29
N ALA A 77 9.78 2.29 -6.96
CA ALA A 77 9.54 3.54 -6.25
C ALA A 77 10.57 4.62 -6.59
N GLU A 78 11.84 4.26 -6.75
CA GLU A 78 12.89 5.17 -7.16
C GLU A 78 12.69 5.68 -8.59
N GLU A 79 12.35 4.79 -9.54
CA GLU A 79 12.16 5.13 -10.96
C GLU A 79 10.87 5.93 -11.20
N LYS A 80 9.79 5.58 -10.53
CA LYS A 80 8.45 6.13 -10.78
C LYS A 80 8.03 7.19 -9.75
N GLY A 81 8.65 7.20 -8.58
CA GLY A 81 8.34 8.16 -7.50
C GLY A 81 8.90 9.56 -7.73
N GLY A 82 9.70 9.77 -8.80
CA GLY A 82 10.30 11.07 -9.06
C GLY A 82 11.19 11.59 -7.91
N GLY A 83 11.85 10.68 -7.17
CA GLY A 83 12.68 10.99 -6.02
C GLY A 83 11.91 11.25 -4.72
N ARG A 84 10.59 11.06 -4.72
CA ARG A 84 9.73 11.18 -3.54
C ARG A 84 9.29 9.80 -3.03
N PRO A 85 9.00 9.66 -1.72
CA PRO A 85 8.40 8.44 -1.21
C PRO A 85 7.04 8.16 -1.85
N VAL A 86 6.75 6.88 -2.11
CA VAL A 86 5.47 6.44 -2.65
C VAL A 86 4.48 6.15 -1.54
N LYS A 87 3.20 6.33 -1.82
CA LYS A 87 2.10 5.88 -0.94
C LYS A 87 1.57 4.56 -1.46
N VAL A 88 1.30 3.61 -0.57
CA VAL A 88 0.74 2.32 -0.94
C VAL A 88 -0.72 2.26 -0.52
N VAL A 89 -1.60 1.87 -1.44
CA VAL A 89 -3.01 1.65 -1.16
C VAL A 89 -3.39 0.26 -1.64
N ALA A 90 -4.09 -0.52 -0.81
CA ALA A 90 -4.47 -1.86 -1.19
C ALA A 90 -5.80 -2.30 -0.54
N ASN A 91 -6.60 -3.02 -1.34
CA ASN A 91 -7.76 -3.76 -0.88
C ASN A 91 -7.47 -5.25 -1.03
N LEU A 92 -6.80 -5.83 -0.05
CA LEU A 92 -6.21 -7.17 -0.15
C LEU A 92 -7.15 -8.27 0.32
N PRO A 93 -7.18 -9.42 -0.37
CA PRO A 93 -7.74 -10.64 0.17
C PRO A 93 -6.99 -11.05 1.45
N TYR A 94 -7.73 -11.55 2.45
CA TYR A 94 -7.19 -11.83 3.79
C TYR A 94 -6.02 -12.82 3.81
N TYR A 95 -5.99 -13.80 2.89
CA TYR A 95 -4.97 -14.84 2.86
C TYR A 95 -3.59 -14.36 2.38
N ILE A 96 -3.52 -13.22 1.69
CA ILE A 96 -2.26 -12.68 1.17
C ILE A 96 -1.86 -11.34 1.80
N THR A 97 -2.69 -10.79 2.67
CA THR A 97 -2.45 -9.50 3.34
C THR A 97 -1.12 -9.48 4.08
N THR A 98 -0.85 -10.52 4.90
CA THR A 98 0.38 -10.60 5.71
C THR A 98 1.64 -10.65 4.85
N PRO A 99 1.79 -11.55 3.86
CA PRO A 99 2.96 -11.58 2.99
C PRO A 99 3.20 -10.25 2.27
N ILE A 100 2.17 -9.60 1.76
CA ILE A 100 2.29 -8.34 1.03
C ILE A 100 2.79 -7.23 1.95
N ILE A 101 2.17 -7.06 3.13
CA ILE A 101 2.58 -6.03 4.09
C ILE A 101 4.03 -6.27 4.54
N MET A 102 4.41 -7.52 4.82
CA MET A 102 5.79 -7.85 5.19
C MET A 102 6.76 -7.54 4.05
N GLY A 103 6.43 -7.92 2.81
CA GLY A 103 7.24 -7.61 1.64
C GLY A 103 7.44 -6.11 1.43
N LEU A 104 6.38 -5.30 1.61
CA LEU A 104 6.48 -3.83 1.57
C LEU A 104 7.47 -3.29 2.62
N PHE A 105 7.42 -3.80 3.84
CA PHE A 105 8.33 -3.38 4.90
C PHE A 105 9.78 -3.82 4.69
N GLU A 106 9.98 -4.99 4.11
CA GLU A 106 11.30 -5.58 3.87
C GLU A 106 11.95 -5.07 2.59
N SER A 107 11.17 -4.46 1.70
CA SER A 107 11.65 -3.96 0.41
C SER A 107 12.72 -2.87 0.53
N GLY A 108 12.81 -2.16 1.65
CA GLY A 108 13.65 -0.97 1.80
C GLY A 108 13.26 0.18 0.86
N ALA A 109 12.07 0.11 0.25
CA ALA A 109 11.54 1.15 -0.61
C ALA A 109 11.21 2.43 0.16
N PRO A 110 11.35 3.62 -0.44
CA PRO A 110 10.93 4.87 0.16
C PRO A 110 9.38 4.95 0.16
N ILE A 111 8.76 4.41 1.20
CA ILE A 111 7.31 4.41 1.39
C ILE A 111 6.96 5.42 2.49
N ASP A 112 6.07 6.39 2.17
CA ASP A 112 5.55 7.38 3.14
C ASP A 112 4.37 6.82 3.95
N ASN A 113 3.46 6.13 3.27
CA ASN A 113 2.21 5.65 3.87
C ASN A 113 1.78 4.34 3.24
N ILE A 114 1.29 3.41 4.08
CA ILE A 114 0.62 2.18 3.64
C ILE A 114 -0.80 2.22 4.18
N THR A 115 -1.77 2.30 3.29
CA THR A 115 -3.20 2.26 3.62
C THR A 115 -3.80 0.98 3.07
N VAL A 116 -4.20 0.08 3.95
CA VAL A 116 -4.79 -1.20 3.56
C VAL A 116 -6.20 -1.35 4.08
N MET A 117 -7.06 -1.94 3.26
CA MET A 117 -8.35 -2.41 3.71
C MET A 117 -8.23 -3.88 4.09
N VAL A 118 -8.48 -4.17 5.37
CA VAL A 118 -8.40 -5.52 5.92
C VAL A 118 -9.67 -5.84 6.69
N GLN A 119 -9.91 -7.13 6.92
CA GLN A 119 -10.99 -7.55 7.81
C GLN A 119 -10.73 -7.08 9.24
N LYS A 120 -11.83 -6.85 9.99
CA LYS A 120 -11.74 -6.35 11.37
C LYS A 120 -10.86 -7.25 12.25
N GLU A 121 -10.99 -8.55 12.10
CA GLU A 121 -10.22 -9.56 12.86
C GLU A 121 -8.72 -9.44 12.60
N VAL A 122 -8.32 -9.14 11.36
CA VAL A 122 -6.92 -8.90 11.00
C VAL A 122 -6.44 -7.58 11.58
N ALA A 123 -7.26 -6.54 11.50
CA ALA A 123 -6.95 -5.24 12.09
C ALA A 123 -6.81 -5.32 13.63
N ASP A 124 -7.70 -6.05 14.29
CA ASP A 124 -7.65 -6.27 15.74
C ASP A 124 -6.36 -7.02 16.13
N ARG A 125 -5.99 -8.07 15.39
CA ARG A 125 -4.73 -8.82 15.59
C ARG A 125 -3.48 -7.97 15.39
N MET A 126 -3.49 -7.02 14.47
CA MET A 126 -2.36 -6.10 14.25
C MET A 126 -2.08 -5.18 15.44
N GLN A 127 -3.07 -4.96 16.31
CA GLN A 127 -2.95 -4.06 17.48
C GLN A 127 -2.59 -4.77 18.79
N VAL A 128 -2.55 -6.09 18.76
CA VAL A 128 -2.32 -6.88 19.96
C VAL A 128 -0.85 -6.83 20.35
N GLY A 129 -0.59 -6.47 21.61
CA GLY A 129 0.76 -6.42 22.20
C GLY A 129 1.31 -7.79 22.58
N PRO A 130 2.60 -7.85 22.98
CA PRO A 130 3.24 -9.06 23.47
C PRO A 130 2.48 -9.68 24.65
N GLY A 131 2.38 -11.01 24.67
CA GLY A 131 1.71 -11.78 25.75
C GLY A 131 0.28 -12.22 25.43
N SER A 132 -0.30 -11.81 24.31
CA SER A 132 -1.58 -12.33 23.84
C SER A 132 -1.40 -13.56 22.95
N LYS A 133 -2.40 -14.47 22.95
CA LYS A 133 -2.44 -15.64 22.04
C LYS A 133 -2.50 -15.26 20.56
N ASP A 134 -2.97 -14.05 20.27
CA ASP A 134 -3.12 -13.51 18.90
C ASP A 134 -1.88 -12.72 18.44
N TYR A 135 -0.85 -12.63 19.28
CA TYR A 135 0.42 -11.99 18.96
C TYR A 135 1.19 -12.81 17.92
N GLY A 136 1.32 -12.31 16.73
CA GLY A 136 1.97 -13.00 15.62
C GLY A 136 3.04 -12.15 14.93
N ALA A 137 3.59 -12.67 13.83
CA ALA A 137 4.69 -12.03 13.08
C ALA A 137 4.40 -10.57 12.69
N LEU A 138 3.17 -10.24 12.30
CA LEU A 138 2.76 -8.86 12.03
C LEU A 138 2.88 -7.97 13.26
N CYS A 139 2.30 -8.41 14.40
CA CYS A 139 2.34 -7.63 15.65
C CYS A 139 3.79 -7.40 16.11
N TRP A 140 4.64 -8.43 16.02
CA TRP A 140 6.04 -8.33 16.38
C TRP A 140 6.76 -7.30 15.50
N ARG A 141 6.57 -7.38 14.18
CA ARG A 141 7.19 -6.44 13.24
C ARG A 141 6.75 -5.00 13.50
N PHE A 142 5.48 -4.79 13.81
CA PHE A 142 4.97 -3.48 14.17
C PHE A 142 5.50 -2.97 15.51
N SER A 143 5.72 -3.86 16.49
CA SER A 143 6.25 -3.49 17.80
C SER A 143 7.71 -3.01 17.77
N ILE A 144 8.49 -3.46 16.79
CA ILE A 144 9.90 -3.08 16.63
C ILE A 144 10.10 -1.90 15.66
N MET A 145 9.02 -1.37 15.07
CA MET A 145 9.12 -0.18 14.22
C MET A 145 9.45 1.06 15.04
N PRO A 146 10.24 1.99 14.46
CA PRO A 146 10.56 3.25 15.14
C PRO A 146 9.30 3.98 15.58
N SER A 147 9.38 4.67 16.70
CA SER A 147 8.29 5.41 17.38
C SER A 147 7.56 6.49 16.55
N HIS A 148 7.90 6.64 15.28
CA HIS A 148 7.28 7.57 14.32
C HIS A 148 6.18 6.93 13.47
N THR A 149 5.83 5.65 13.71
CA THR A 149 4.72 4.98 13.02
C THR A 149 3.42 5.37 13.72
N SER A 150 2.64 6.24 13.10
CA SER A 150 1.31 6.57 13.59
C SER A 150 0.26 5.65 12.94
N TRP A 151 -0.61 5.09 13.77
CA TRP A 151 -1.69 4.23 13.34
C TRP A 151 -3.00 5.01 13.31
N GLN A 152 -3.74 4.91 12.25
CA GLN A 152 -5.11 5.41 12.20
C GLN A 152 -6.02 4.27 11.75
N MET A 153 -6.89 3.81 12.64
CA MET A 153 -7.88 2.80 12.31
C MET A 153 -9.23 3.44 12.06
N CYS A 154 -9.78 3.20 10.88
CA CYS A 154 -11.20 3.36 10.61
C CYS A 154 -11.82 1.97 10.53
N ARG A 155 -13.00 1.74 11.12
CA ARG A 155 -13.69 0.43 11.37
C ARG A 155 -13.43 -0.75 10.41
N ARG A 156 -12.85 -0.54 9.22
CA ARG A 156 -12.48 -1.55 8.20
C ARG A 156 -11.24 -1.16 7.39
N THR A 157 -10.57 -0.08 7.75
CA THR A 157 -9.38 0.41 7.02
C THR A 157 -8.30 0.69 8.03
N VAL A 158 -7.14 0.11 7.83
CA VAL A 158 -5.94 0.39 8.63
C VAL A 158 -4.99 1.19 7.77
N SER A 159 -4.63 2.37 8.23
CA SER A 159 -3.63 3.21 7.59
C SER A 159 -2.40 3.28 8.49
N PHE A 160 -1.24 3.01 7.90
CA PHE A 160 0.04 3.10 8.60
C PHE A 160 0.85 4.20 7.93
N ARG A 161 1.26 5.20 8.68
CA ARG A 161 2.25 6.15 8.21
C ARG A 161 3.62 5.67 8.66
N VAL A 162 4.40 5.14 7.75
CA VAL A 162 5.77 4.71 7.99
C VAL A 162 6.69 5.81 7.47
N ARG A 163 7.25 6.63 8.36
CA ARG A 163 8.38 7.50 7.97
C ARG A 163 9.66 6.67 8.01
N MET A 164 10.08 6.16 6.89
CA MET A 164 11.42 5.59 6.78
C MET A 164 12.43 6.73 6.62
N TRP A 165 13.16 7.03 7.68
CA TRP A 165 14.36 7.85 7.58
C TRP A 165 15.45 7.01 6.94
N ALA A 166 15.91 7.43 5.77
CA ALA A 166 17.20 6.99 5.28
C ALA A 166 18.25 7.39 6.32
N GLN A 167 18.84 6.43 7.02
CA GLN A 167 20.08 6.69 7.74
C GLN A 167 21.09 7.18 6.70
N ARG A 168 21.42 8.47 6.75
CA ARG A 168 22.66 8.94 6.13
C ARG A 168 23.77 8.22 6.87
N SER A 169 24.38 7.25 6.22
CA SER A 169 25.69 6.76 6.61
C SER A 169 26.63 7.94 6.46
N SER A 170 26.95 8.58 7.59
CA SER A 170 28.12 9.45 7.69
C SER A 170 29.34 8.55 7.66
N VAL A 171 30.06 8.56 6.55
CA VAL A 171 31.47 8.16 6.47
C VAL A 171 32.30 9.31 6.99
#